data_40ca714c618efb70b51592096a1ea370
#
_entry.id   40ca714c618efb70b51592096a1ea370
#
_cell.length_a   1.000
_cell.length_b   1.000
_cell.length_c   1.000
_cell.angle_alpha   90.00
_cell.angle_beta   90.00
_cell.angle_gamma   90.00
#
_symmetry.space_group_name_H-M   'P 1'
#
loop_
_entity.id
_entity.type
_entity.pdbx_description
1 polymer ?
#
loop_
_entity_poly.entity_id
_entity_poly.type
_entity_poly.pdbx_seq_one_letter_code
_entity_poly.pdbx_strand_id
1 'polypeptide(L)'
;AAMLHNSGFEQYEISAYGKTPSQHNINYWEFGDYIGIGAGAHGKITDIKTKKVFRTLKPKSPRDYLVEFSRNDIESSAKVIDNLTFEFMLNSLRLKDGFNVELFETRTGQPFQVLNSKLDKAIDLDLIQIQKKCIRPTKKGFNFLNELQEIFL
;
A
#
# COMPACT_ATOMS: atom_id res chain seq x y z
N ALA A 1 15.87 1.02 17.41
CA ALA A 1 15.88 2.21 16.56
C ALA A 1 17.20 2.99 16.70
N ALA A 2 17.61 3.42 17.92
CA ALA A 2 18.83 4.25 18.13
C ALA A 2 20.11 3.63 17.57
N MET A 3 20.35 2.33 17.78
CA MET A 3 21.53 1.62 17.26
C MET A 3 21.59 1.65 15.73
N LEU A 4 20.45 1.42 15.05
CA LEU A 4 20.36 1.47 13.60
C LEU A 4 20.65 2.88 13.07
N HIS A 5 20.03 3.90 13.68
CA HIS A 5 20.27 5.30 13.32
C HIS A 5 21.73 5.70 13.46
N ASN A 6 22.39 5.32 14.56
CA ASN A 6 23.84 5.57 14.78
C ASN A 6 24.73 4.86 13.75
N SER A 7 24.21 3.82 13.07
CA SER A 7 24.88 3.10 11.98
C SER A 7 24.49 3.60 10.59
N GLY A 8 23.77 4.74 10.51
CA GLY A 8 23.36 5.37 9.25
C GLY A 8 22.17 4.69 8.57
N PHE A 9 21.36 3.91 9.33
CA PHE A 9 20.11 3.34 8.82
C PHE A 9 18.94 4.21 9.26
N GLU A 10 18.20 4.72 8.29
CA GLU A 10 16.98 5.50 8.53
C GLU A 10 15.74 4.62 8.38
N GLN A 11 14.75 4.83 9.25
CA GLN A 11 13.45 4.21 9.10
C GLN A 11 12.69 4.91 7.98
N TYR A 12 12.28 4.20 6.94
CA TYR A 12 11.52 4.76 5.82
C TYR A 12 10.07 4.24 5.76
N GLU A 13 9.77 3.11 6.42
CA GLU A 13 8.42 2.59 6.63
C GLU A 13 8.31 1.92 8.01
N ILE A 14 7.12 1.52 8.43
CA ILE A 14 6.82 1.07 9.80
C ILE A 14 7.75 -0.03 10.33
N SER A 15 8.22 -0.92 9.48
CA SER A 15 9.02 -2.10 9.87
C SER A 15 10.39 -2.18 9.20
N ALA A 16 10.76 -1.22 8.34
CA ALA A 16 12.01 -1.29 7.60
C ALA A 16 12.92 -0.07 7.80
N TYR A 17 14.21 -0.40 7.93
CA TYR A 17 15.32 0.54 8.02
C TYR A 17 16.30 0.28 6.89
N GLY A 18 16.88 1.32 6.32
CA GLY A 18 17.87 1.22 5.25
C GLY A 18 18.76 2.45 5.18
N LYS A 19 19.97 2.31 4.62
CA LYS A 19 20.78 3.47 4.20
C LYS A 19 20.14 4.18 3.01
N THR A 20 19.46 3.40 2.17
CA THR A 20 18.55 3.85 1.12
C THR A 20 17.28 3.00 1.20
N PRO A 21 16.09 3.55 0.94
CA PRO A 21 14.85 2.78 0.89
C PRO A 21 14.92 1.70 -0.21
N SER A 22 14.37 0.52 0.06
CA SER A 22 14.20 -0.52 -0.94
C SER A 22 13.18 -0.08 -1.99
N GLN A 23 13.57 0.00 -3.26
CA GLN A 23 12.69 0.38 -4.37
C GLN A 23 11.47 -0.55 -4.48
N HIS A 24 11.67 -1.85 -4.23
CA HIS A 24 10.59 -2.83 -4.20
C HIS A 24 9.56 -2.51 -3.11
N ASN A 25 10.03 -2.23 -1.89
CA ASN A 25 9.14 -1.89 -0.77
C ASN A 25 8.40 -0.56 -1.03
N ILE A 26 9.12 0.45 -1.52
CA ILE A 26 8.51 1.75 -1.87
C ILE A 26 7.41 1.54 -2.91
N ASN A 27 7.68 0.84 -4.01
CA ASN A 27 6.65 0.55 -5.02
C ASN A 27 5.43 -0.13 -4.41
N TYR A 28 5.64 -1.07 -3.49
CA TYR A 28 4.57 -1.78 -2.81
C TYR A 28 3.71 -0.83 -1.94
N TRP A 29 4.37 -0.01 -1.12
CA TRP A 29 3.69 0.92 -0.21
C TRP A 29 3.09 2.14 -0.93
N GLU A 30 3.62 2.53 -2.09
CA GLU A 30 3.03 3.52 -2.99
C GLU A 30 1.89 2.95 -3.85
N PHE A 31 1.39 1.79 -3.49
CA PHE A 31 0.31 1.11 -4.20
C PHE A 31 0.63 0.87 -5.68
N GLY A 32 1.90 0.62 -6.02
CA GLY A 32 2.36 0.27 -7.36
C GLY A 32 1.96 -1.15 -7.76
N ASP A 33 2.00 -1.43 -9.06
CA ASP A 33 1.74 -2.76 -9.58
C ASP A 33 2.95 -3.67 -9.37
N TYR A 34 2.67 -4.96 -9.13
CA TYR A 34 3.68 -6.00 -9.01
C TYR A 34 3.10 -7.36 -9.37
N ILE A 35 3.96 -8.24 -9.87
CA ILE A 35 3.61 -9.60 -10.27
C ILE A 35 4.13 -10.56 -9.22
N GLY A 36 3.23 -11.39 -8.68
CA GLY A 36 3.59 -12.48 -7.78
C GLY A 36 3.91 -13.76 -8.58
N ILE A 37 5.07 -14.35 -8.33
CA ILE A 37 5.53 -15.60 -8.95
C ILE A 37 5.79 -16.63 -7.87
N GLY A 38 5.29 -17.86 -8.08
CA GLY A 38 5.45 -18.97 -7.15
C GLY A 38 4.20 -19.27 -6.32
N ALA A 39 4.24 -20.41 -5.63
CA ALA A 39 3.15 -20.86 -4.77
C ALA A 39 2.88 -19.87 -3.62
N GLY A 40 1.62 -19.52 -3.42
CA GLY A 40 1.19 -18.57 -2.40
C GLY A 40 1.53 -17.10 -2.69
N ALA A 41 2.09 -16.80 -3.87
CA ALA A 41 2.45 -15.42 -4.22
C ALA A 41 1.21 -14.56 -4.47
N HIS A 42 1.29 -13.31 -4.04
CA HIS A 42 0.31 -12.27 -4.31
C HIS A 42 0.80 -11.36 -5.43
N GLY A 43 -0.11 -10.79 -6.19
CA GLY A 43 0.15 -9.75 -7.18
C GLY A 43 -0.91 -8.67 -7.14
N LYS A 44 -0.58 -7.51 -7.69
CA LYS A 44 -1.52 -6.41 -7.92
C LYS A 44 -1.28 -5.84 -9.31
N ILE A 45 -2.31 -5.74 -10.12
CA ILE A 45 -2.23 -5.28 -11.50
C ILE A 45 -3.36 -4.29 -11.76
N THR A 46 -3.02 -3.17 -12.36
CA THR A 46 -3.98 -2.16 -12.81
C THR A 46 -4.25 -2.35 -14.31
N ASP A 47 -5.50 -2.60 -14.67
CA ASP A 47 -5.92 -2.57 -16.07
C ASP A 47 -6.13 -1.12 -16.53
N ILE A 48 -5.25 -0.64 -17.38
CA ILE A 48 -5.24 0.73 -17.88
C ILE A 48 -6.53 1.06 -18.66
N LYS A 49 -7.11 0.07 -19.35
CA LYS A 49 -8.31 0.28 -20.21
C LYS A 49 -9.57 0.44 -19.37
N THR A 50 -9.76 -0.45 -18.40
CA THR A 50 -10.95 -0.45 -17.53
C THR A 50 -10.77 0.36 -16.26
N LYS A 51 -9.54 0.79 -15.96
CA LYS A 51 -9.13 1.45 -14.68
C LYS A 51 -9.45 0.62 -13.43
N LYS A 52 -9.63 -0.69 -13.60
CA LYS A 52 -9.82 -1.61 -12.48
C LYS A 52 -8.49 -2.11 -11.95
N VAL A 53 -8.40 -2.24 -10.65
CA VAL A 53 -7.25 -2.82 -9.98
C VAL A 53 -7.59 -4.23 -9.52
N PHE A 54 -6.75 -5.18 -9.88
CA PHE A 54 -6.92 -6.59 -9.56
C PHE A 54 -5.87 -7.04 -8.56
N ARG A 55 -6.29 -7.84 -7.60
CA ARG A 55 -5.40 -8.61 -6.75
C ARG A 55 -5.36 -10.05 -7.25
N THR A 56 -4.17 -10.56 -7.50
CA THR A 56 -3.96 -11.96 -7.84
C THR A 56 -3.45 -12.71 -6.62
N LEU A 57 -3.91 -13.94 -6.46
CA LEU A 57 -3.48 -14.83 -5.40
C LEU A 57 -3.19 -16.20 -6.01
N LYS A 58 -1.97 -16.68 -5.85
CA LYS A 58 -1.57 -18.00 -6.33
C LYS A 58 -1.87 -19.08 -5.29
N PRO A 59 -2.18 -20.32 -5.72
CA PRO A 59 -2.36 -21.45 -4.81
C PRO A 59 -1.18 -21.60 -3.86
N LYS A 60 -1.46 -21.83 -2.57
CA LYS A 60 -0.43 -21.97 -1.54
C LYS A 60 0.38 -23.26 -1.69
N SER A 61 -0.28 -24.33 -2.13
CA SER A 61 0.36 -25.62 -2.38
C SER A 61 1.21 -25.55 -3.66
N PRO A 62 2.49 -25.93 -3.63
CA PRO A 62 3.32 -26.01 -4.83
C PRO A 62 2.72 -26.91 -5.92
N ARG A 63 2.11 -28.04 -5.54
CA ARG A 63 1.45 -28.96 -6.47
C ARG A 63 0.28 -28.29 -7.20
N ASP A 64 -0.60 -27.59 -6.46
CA ASP A 64 -1.77 -26.95 -7.03
C ASP A 64 -1.35 -25.76 -7.91
N TYR A 65 -0.32 -25.01 -7.49
CA TYR A 65 0.27 -23.97 -8.30
C TYR A 65 0.77 -24.46 -9.66
N LEU A 66 1.48 -25.60 -9.70
CA LEU A 66 1.96 -26.21 -10.95
C LEU A 66 0.82 -26.70 -11.84
N VAL A 67 -0.24 -27.24 -11.24
CA VAL A 67 -1.44 -27.68 -11.99
C VAL A 67 -2.17 -26.50 -12.61
N GLU A 68 -2.37 -25.41 -11.86
CA GLU A 68 -3.02 -24.19 -12.37
C GLU A 68 -2.18 -23.55 -13.48
N PHE A 69 -0.87 -23.46 -13.28
CA PHE A 69 0.05 -22.95 -14.29
C PHE A 69 0.01 -23.75 -15.59
N SER A 70 -0.05 -25.09 -15.52
CA SER A 70 -0.11 -25.97 -16.69
C SER A 70 -1.43 -25.84 -17.46
N ARG A 71 -2.51 -25.39 -16.81
CA ARG A 71 -3.83 -25.15 -17.45
C ARG A 71 -3.96 -23.76 -18.07
N ASN A 72 -2.98 -22.89 -17.90
CA ASN A 72 -2.99 -21.52 -18.37
C ASN A 72 -4.19 -20.67 -17.86
N ASP A 73 -4.72 -21.02 -16.68
CA ASP A 73 -5.95 -20.49 -16.09
C ASP A 73 -5.61 -19.34 -15.10
N ILE A 74 -4.90 -18.33 -15.61
CA ILE A 74 -4.42 -17.18 -14.81
C ILE A 74 -5.58 -16.24 -14.42
N GLU A 75 -6.65 -16.21 -15.20
CA GLU A 75 -7.79 -15.31 -14.96
C GLU A 75 -8.63 -15.73 -13.75
N SER A 76 -8.66 -17.03 -13.42
CA SER A 76 -9.49 -17.56 -12.33
C SER A 76 -9.06 -17.10 -10.94
N SER A 77 -7.82 -16.62 -10.79
CA SER A 77 -7.27 -16.16 -9.50
C SER A 77 -7.31 -14.63 -9.29
N ALA A 78 -7.72 -13.87 -10.30
CA ALA A 78 -7.76 -12.41 -10.22
C ALA A 78 -9.10 -11.92 -9.64
N LYS A 79 -9.04 -11.09 -8.57
CA LYS A 79 -10.20 -10.44 -7.97
C LYS A 79 -10.06 -8.93 -8.07
N VAL A 80 -11.15 -8.25 -8.46
CA VAL A 80 -11.21 -6.79 -8.43
C VAL A 80 -11.11 -6.32 -6.97
N ILE A 81 -10.37 -5.27 -6.74
CA ILE A 81 -10.33 -4.60 -5.43
C ILE A 81 -11.52 -3.65 -5.36
N ASP A 82 -12.46 -3.91 -4.44
CA ASP A 82 -13.70 -3.15 -4.32
C ASP A 82 -13.48 -1.80 -3.61
N ASN A 83 -12.67 -1.76 -2.56
CA ASN A 83 -12.38 -0.55 -1.80
C ASN A 83 -10.94 -0.07 -2.05
N LEU A 84 -10.71 0.56 -3.21
CA LEU A 84 -9.39 1.08 -3.58
C LEU A 84 -8.88 2.15 -2.63
N THR A 85 -9.76 2.99 -2.11
CA THR A 85 -9.42 4.03 -1.14
C THR A 85 -8.81 3.43 0.11
N PHE A 86 -9.46 2.45 0.70
CA PHE A 86 -8.96 1.77 1.90
C PHE A 86 -7.64 1.04 1.63
N GLU A 87 -7.57 0.27 0.55
CA GLU A 87 -6.36 -0.48 0.18
C GLU A 87 -5.17 0.44 -0.07
N PHE A 88 -5.38 1.59 -0.70
CA PHE A 88 -4.34 2.60 -0.89
C PHE A 88 -3.87 3.14 0.47
N MET A 89 -4.80 3.57 1.34
CA MET A 89 -4.46 4.12 2.65
C MET A 89 -3.78 3.08 3.55
N LEU A 90 -4.23 1.81 3.50
CA LEU A 90 -3.62 0.68 4.22
C LEU A 90 -2.12 0.52 3.88
N ASN A 91 -1.75 0.74 2.62
CA ASN A 91 -0.37 0.66 2.16
C ASN A 91 0.40 1.96 2.42
N SER A 92 -0.11 3.09 1.93
CA SER A 92 0.65 4.34 1.88
C SER A 92 0.89 4.99 3.25
N LEU A 93 0.01 4.76 4.23
CA LEU A 93 0.24 5.22 5.61
C LEU A 93 1.36 4.48 6.34
N ARG A 94 1.90 3.41 5.77
CA ARG A 94 3.09 2.73 6.30
C ARG A 94 4.38 3.51 6.03
N LEU A 95 4.38 4.37 5.02
CA LEU A 95 5.52 5.22 4.69
C LEU A 95 5.68 6.35 5.72
N LYS A 96 6.88 6.50 6.26
CA LYS A 96 7.21 7.58 7.22
C LYS A 96 6.98 8.97 6.61
N ASP A 97 7.35 9.14 5.35
CA ASP A 97 7.22 10.40 4.62
C ASP A 97 5.85 10.55 3.97
N GLY A 98 4.99 9.51 4.08
CA GLY A 98 3.63 9.52 3.55
C GLY A 98 3.56 9.52 2.03
N PHE A 99 2.54 10.17 1.48
CA PHE A 99 2.26 10.23 0.05
C PHE A 99 1.70 11.59 -0.34
N ASN A 100 1.75 11.93 -1.63
CA ASN A 100 1.14 13.15 -2.16
C ASN A 100 -0.24 12.88 -2.79
N VAL A 101 -1.04 13.93 -2.92
CA VAL A 101 -2.38 13.88 -3.52
C VAL A 101 -2.37 13.26 -4.91
N GLU A 102 -1.38 13.62 -5.74
CA GLU A 102 -1.27 13.13 -7.11
C GLU A 102 -1.04 11.63 -7.18
N LEU A 103 -0.29 11.07 -6.22
CA LEU A 103 -0.09 9.62 -6.14
C LEU A 103 -1.42 8.91 -5.88
N PHE A 104 -2.24 9.41 -4.93
CA PHE A 104 -3.56 8.84 -4.66
C PHE A 104 -4.44 8.82 -5.91
N GLU A 105 -4.57 9.95 -6.58
CA GLU A 105 -5.41 10.09 -7.78
C GLU A 105 -4.91 9.21 -8.93
N THR A 106 -3.59 9.16 -9.13
CA THR A 106 -2.99 8.32 -10.17
C THR A 106 -3.18 6.82 -9.93
N ARG A 107 -3.03 6.38 -8.67
CA ARG A 107 -3.08 4.96 -8.32
C ARG A 107 -4.49 4.41 -8.17
N THR A 108 -5.43 5.25 -7.74
CA THR A 108 -6.82 4.82 -7.49
C THR A 108 -7.79 5.23 -8.59
N GLY A 109 -7.43 6.24 -9.39
CA GLY A 109 -8.34 6.87 -10.36
C GLY A 109 -9.48 7.65 -9.70
N GLN A 110 -9.42 7.87 -8.39
CA GLN A 110 -10.46 8.57 -7.62
C GLN A 110 -10.01 10.00 -7.28
N PRO A 111 -10.93 10.96 -7.24
CA PRO A 111 -10.61 12.31 -6.81
C PRO A 111 -10.27 12.33 -5.31
N PHE A 112 -9.23 13.09 -4.93
CA PHE A 112 -8.74 13.11 -3.55
C PHE A 112 -9.80 13.53 -2.52
N GLN A 113 -10.82 14.30 -2.94
CA GLN A 113 -11.91 14.77 -2.09
C GLN A 113 -12.70 13.64 -1.40
N VAL A 114 -12.67 12.42 -1.93
CA VAL A 114 -13.33 11.26 -1.30
C VAL A 114 -12.75 10.93 0.08
N LEU A 115 -11.54 11.42 0.37
CA LEU A 115 -10.87 11.24 1.65
C LEU A 115 -11.18 12.31 2.69
N ASN A 116 -11.74 13.48 2.30
CA ASN A 116 -11.80 14.66 3.16
C ASN A 116 -12.35 14.39 4.57
N SER A 117 -13.53 13.79 4.69
CA SER A 117 -14.14 13.54 6.00
C SER A 117 -13.34 12.60 6.89
N LYS A 118 -12.66 11.62 6.29
CA LYS A 118 -11.81 10.67 7.01
C LYS A 118 -10.48 11.33 7.39
N LEU A 119 -9.93 12.18 6.53
CA LEU A 119 -8.73 12.95 6.83
C LEU A 119 -8.97 13.97 7.94
N ASP A 120 -10.10 14.69 7.91
CA ASP A 120 -10.47 15.65 8.98
C ASP A 120 -10.50 14.92 10.33
N LYS A 121 -11.16 13.76 10.40
CA LYS A 121 -11.19 12.94 11.62
C LYS A 121 -9.78 12.51 12.07
N ALA A 122 -8.92 12.11 11.14
CA ALA A 122 -7.55 11.68 11.46
C ALA A 122 -6.67 12.86 11.92
N ILE A 123 -6.89 14.06 11.39
CA ILE A 123 -6.22 15.30 11.80
C ILE A 123 -6.68 15.71 13.21
N ASP A 124 -7.99 15.71 13.49
CA ASP A 124 -8.54 16.04 14.81
C ASP A 124 -7.99 15.11 15.92
N LEU A 125 -7.71 13.87 15.57
CA LEU A 125 -7.09 12.88 16.47
C LEU A 125 -5.56 13.02 16.55
N ASP A 126 -4.94 13.96 15.85
CA ASP A 126 -3.49 14.15 15.74
C ASP A 126 -2.77 12.89 15.21
N LEU A 127 -3.40 12.17 14.27
CA LEU A 127 -2.82 10.97 13.65
C LEU A 127 -2.18 11.25 12.30
N ILE A 128 -2.65 12.29 11.58
CA ILE A 128 -2.16 12.71 10.27
C ILE A 128 -1.83 14.20 10.28
N GLN A 129 -0.85 14.59 9.49
CA GLN A 129 -0.57 15.98 9.14
C GLN A 129 -0.49 16.12 7.62
N ILE A 130 -0.95 17.28 7.12
CA ILE A 130 -0.92 17.62 5.70
C ILE A 130 -0.03 18.84 5.52
N GLN A 131 1.02 18.72 4.68
CA GLN A 131 1.92 19.82 4.35
C GLN A 131 2.20 19.84 2.85
N LYS A 132 1.94 20.95 2.16
CA LYS A 132 2.22 21.13 0.73
C LYS A 132 1.70 19.98 -0.16
N LYS A 133 0.46 19.51 0.09
CA LYS A 133 -0.18 18.36 -0.57
C LYS A 133 0.44 16.99 -0.23
N CYS A 134 1.34 16.90 0.72
CA CYS A 134 1.85 15.64 1.26
C CYS A 134 1.09 15.27 2.52
N ILE A 135 0.53 14.07 2.54
CA ILE A 135 -0.21 13.47 3.64
C ILE A 135 0.72 12.46 4.31
N ARG A 136 1.02 12.64 5.58
CA ARG A 136 1.88 11.73 6.32
C ARG A 136 1.38 11.49 7.74
N PRO A 137 1.62 10.31 8.31
CA PRO A 137 1.34 10.07 9.71
C PRO A 137 2.15 11.02 10.60
N THR A 138 1.57 11.49 11.70
CA THR A 138 2.32 12.08 12.80
C THR A 138 3.12 11.00 13.53
N LYS A 139 3.98 11.37 14.48
CA LYS A 139 4.64 10.37 15.34
C LYS A 139 3.62 9.51 16.09
N LYS A 140 2.50 10.11 16.51
CA LYS A 140 1.39 9.40 17.16
C LYS A 140 0.72 8.45 16.18
N GLY A 141 0.33 8.93 14.97
CA GLY A 141 -0.29 8.10 13.96
C GLY A 141 0.58 6.95 13.48
N PHE A 142 1.89 7.15 13.42
CA PHE A 142 2.84 6.10 13.08
C PHE A 142 2.95 5.02 14.17
N ASN A 143 2.86 5.40 15.45
CA ASN A 143 2.84 4.46 16.58
C ASN A 143 1.50 3.70 16.71
N PHE A 144 0.40 4.34 16.31
CA PHE A 144 -0.98 3.80 16.34
C PHE A 144 -1.50 3.59 14.92
N LEU A 145 -0.70 2.94 14.08
CA LEU A 145 -0.99 2.81 12.65
C LEU A 145 -2.28 2.03 12.38
N ASN A 146 -2.59 1.01 13.15
CA ASN A 146 -3.80 0.21 12.96
C ASN A 146 -5.05 1.06 13.18
N GLU A 147 -5.09 1.83 14.29
CA GLU A 147 -6.17 2.75 14.62
C GLU A 147 -6.31 3.84 13.56
N LEU A 148 -5.19 4.34 13.04
CA LEU A 148 -5.20 5.28 11.93
C LEU A 148 -5.79 4.67 10.66
N GLN A 149 -5.40 3.45 10.31
CA GLN A 149 -5.91 2.74 9.12
C GLN A 149 -7.40 2.41 9.23
N GLU A 150 -7.91 2.08 10.42
CA GLU A 150 -9.33 1.81 10.68
C GLU A 150 -10.24 3.00 10.36
N ILE A 151 -9.74 4.24 10.43
CA ILE A 151 -10.51 5.44 10.06
C ILE A 151 -10.92 5.39 8.57
N PHE A 152 -10.15 4.69 7.73
CA PHE A 152 -10.36 4.62 6.28
C PHE A 152 -11.17 3.39 5.83
N LEU A 153 -11.53 2.48 6.74
CA LEU A 153 -12.52 1.43 6.51
C LEU A 153 -13.93 2.03 6.26
#